data_6ff84889d7e211ab1bc8066190520c2b
#
_entry.id   6ff84889d7e211ab1bc8066190520c2b
#
_cell.length_a   1.000
_cell.length_b   1.000
_cell.length_c   1.000
_cell.angle_alpha   90.00
_cell.angle_beta   90.00
_cell.angle_gamma   90.00
#
_symmetry.space_group_name_H-M   'P 1'
#
loop_
_entity.id
_entity.type
_entity.pdbx_description
1 polymer ?
#
loop_
_entity_poly.entity_id
_entity_poly.type
_entity_poly.pdbx_seq_one_letter_code
_entity_poly.pdbx_strand_id
1 'polypeptide(L)'
;MEITFNELKEKEVINVADGKRMGRIEDVVFDKDDGKVLGVVLPGKKAVFKKREDVFIPIDELKRIGEDVILVKIYLNEPVPAQLSKVQSYNRIPKEVKKED
;
A
#
# COMPACT_ATOMS: atom_id res chain seq x y z
N MET A 1 9.87 16.16 -9.68
CA MET A 1 9.02 16.92 -8.85
C MET A 1 8.69 16.20 -7.61
N GLU A 2 8.78 16.83 -6.47
CA GLU A 2 8.55 16.17 -5.23
C GLU A 2 7.13 16.34 -4.73
N ILE A 3 6.73 15.53 -3.78
CA ILE A 3 5.42 15.62 -3.18
C ILE A 3 5.58 15.28 -1.71
N THR A 4 4.89 15.96 -0.84
CA THR A 4 4.96 15.69 0.58
C THR A 4 3.96 14.61 0.95
N PHE A 5 4.17 14.03 2.13
CA PHE A 5 3.22 13.02 2.61
C PHE A 5 1.84 13.65 2.84
N ASN A 6 1.80 14.87 3.31
CA ASN A 6 0.52 15.53 3.52
C ASN A 6 -0.25 15.67 2.21
N GLU A 7 0.45 15.98 1.13
CA GLU A 7 -0.22 16.07 -0.15
C GLU A 7 -0.64 14.70 -0.65
N LEU A 8 0.23 13.73 -0.45
CA LEU A 8 -0.05 12.39 -0.92
C LEU A 8 -1.28 11.79 -0.25
N LYS A 9 -1.41 11.96 1.05
CA LYS A 9 -2.50 11.33 1.77
C LYS A 9 -3.85 11.98 1.53
N GLU A 10 -3.87 13.09 0.81
CA GLU A 10 -5.14 13.69 0.47
C GLU A 10 -5.71 13.16 -0.83
N LYS A 11 -4.95 12.39 -1.56
CA LYS A 11 -5.39 11.87 -2.83
C LYS A 11 -6.03 10.52 -2.64
N GLU A 12 -6.99 10.21 -3.48
CA GLU A 12 -7.67 8.94 -3.36
C GLU A 12 -6.94 7.88 -4.15
N VAL A 13 -6.78 6.70 -3.60
CA VAL A 13 -6.08 5.61 -4.26
C VAL A 13 -7.07 4.77 -5.04
N ILE A 14 -6.75 4.51 -6.29
CA ILE A 14 -7.59 3.70 -7.16
C ILE A 14 -6.77 2.55 -7.68
N ASN A 15 -7.29 1.34 -7.52
CA ASN A 15 -6.61 0.15 -7.98
C ASN A 15 -7.03 -0.09 -9.43
N VAL A 16 -6.11 0.08 -10.37
CA VAL A 16 -6.47 -0.08 -11.77
C VAL A 16 -6.70 -1.53 -12.16
N ALA A 17 -6.25 -2.49 -11.34
CA ALA A 17 -6.48 -3.89 -11.68
C ALA A 17 -7.98 -4.24 -11.61
N ASP A 18 -8.72 -3.61 -10.73
CA ASP A 18 -10.15 -3.92 -10.61
C ASP A 18 -11.02 -2.67 -10.61
N GLY A 19 -10.42 -1.49 -10.76
CA GLY A 19 -11.17 -0.24 -10.83
C GLY A 19 -11.74 0.24 -9.50
N LYS A 20 -11.34 -0.36 -8.40
CA LYS A 20 -11.94 -0.01 -7.13
C LYS A 20 -11.25 1.13 -6.44
N ARG A 21 -12.02 1.91 -5.72
CA ARG A 21 -11.50 2.99 -4.91
C ARG A 21 -11.09 2.41 -3.59
N MET A 22 -9.88 2.69 -3.15
CA MET A 22 -9.33 2.07 -1.98
C MET A 22 -9.17 3.01 -0.80
N GLY A 23 -9.60 4.25 -0.93
CA GLY A 23 -9.48 5.20 0.16
C GLY A 23 -8.18 5.96 0.09
N ARG A 24 -7.73 6.44 1.22
CA ARG A 24 -6.56 7.30 1.29
C ARG A 24 -5.47 6.67 2.10
N ILE A 25 -4.23 7.07 1.84
CA ILE A 25 -3.10 6.52 2.55
C ILE A 25 -3.15 6.93 4.01
N GLU A 26 -2.96 5.98 4.90
CA GLU A 26 -2.95 6.25 6.31
C GLU A 26 -1.57 6.22 6.92
N ASP A 27 -0.65 5.50 6.33
CA ASP A 27 0.67 5.35 6.92
C ASP A 27 1.70 5.00 5.85
N VAL A 28 2.96 5.14 6.20
CA VAL A 28 4.06 4.85 5.31
C VAL A 28 5.01 3.92 6.03
N VAL A 29 5.53 2.94 5.33
CA VAL A 29 6.47 1.97 5.90
C VAL A 29 7.85 2.28 5.34
N PHE A 30 8.82 2.46 6.24
CA PHE A 30 10.18 2.75 5.86
C PHE A 30 11.10 1.58 6.21
N ASP A 31 12.18 1.48 5.48
CA ASP A 31 13.23 0.56 5.85
C ASP A 31 14.08 1.36 6.84
N LYS A 32 14.19 0.90 8.08
CA LYS A 32 14.88 1.69 9.07
C LYS A 32 16.38 1.70 8.91
N ASP A 33 16.94 0.81 8.14
CA ASP A 33 18.37 0.78 7.93
C ASP A 33 18.84 1.81 6.91
N ASP A 34 18.13 1.99 5.84
CA ASP A 34 18.54 2.94 4.81
C ASP A 34 17.57 4.09 4.62
N GLY A 35 16.48 4.10 5.35
CA GLY A 35 15.53 5.21 5.28
C GLY A 35 14.65 5.25 4.05
N LYS A 36 14.67 4.21 3.25
CA LYS A 36 13.86 4.23 2.05
C LYS A 36 12.42 3.84 2.33
N VAL A 37 11.53 4.38 1.55
CA VAL A 37 10.12 4.04 1.68
C VAL A 37 9.88 2.69 1.07
N LEU A 38 9.31 1.77 1.82
CA LEU A 38 8.97 0.46 1.32
C LEU A 38 7.57 0.40 0.73
N GLY A 39 6.69 1.21 1.23
CA GLY A 39 5.32 1.22 0.74
C GLY A 39 4.41 2.05 1.60
N VAL A 40 3.13 1.97 1.31
CA VAL A 40 2.12 2.74 2.02
C VAL A 40 1.03 1.81 2.54
N VAL A 41 0.29 2.28 3.52
CA VAL A 41 -0.77 1.48 4.13
C VAL A 41 -2.09 2.20 3.93
N LEU A 42 -3.08 1.45 3.47
CA LEU A 42 -4.42 1.96 3.28
C LEU A 42 -5.36 1.29 4.26
N PRO A 43 -6.45 1.94 4.62
CA PRO A 43 -7.40 1.33 5.53
C PRO A 43 -8.14 0.20 4.84
N GLY A 44 -8.29 -0.88 5.53
CA GLY A 44 -9.07 -1.98 5.01
C GLY A 44 -10.53 -1.81 5.33
N LYS A 45 -11.34 -2.68 4.78
CA LYS A 45 -12.74 -2.61 5.03
C LYS A 45 -13.03 -3.13 6.40
N LYS A 46 -13.93 -2.46 7.11
CA LYS A 46 -14.27 -2.89 8.41
C LYS A 46 -15.38 -3.90 8.32
N ALA A 47 -15.21 -5.04 8.90
CA ALA A 47 -16.26 -6.04 8.94
C ALA A 47 -16.98 -5.89 10.25
N VAL A 48 -18.21 -6.36 10.30
CA VAL A 48 -19.04 -6.18 11.44
C VAL A 48 -18.44 -6.71 12.73
N PHE A 49 -17.97 -7.88 12.75
CA PHE A 49 -17.42 -8.44 13.96
C PHE A 49 -15.94 -8.72 13.86
N LYS A 50 -15.23 -8.01 12.99
CA LYS A 50 -13.84 -8.25 12.82
C LYS A 50 -13.07 -6.98 12.84
N LYS A 51 -11.79 -7.08 13.11
CA LYS A 51 -10.93 -5.94 13.03
C LYS A 51 -10.79 -5.54 11.59
N ARG A 52 -10.50 -4.28 11.39
CA ARG A 52 -10.20 -3.77 10.07
C ARG A 52 -8.87 -4.37 9.64
N GLU A 53 -8.79 -4.79 8.40
CA GLU A 53 -7.57 -5.35 7.85
C GLU A 53 -6.94 -4.36 6.91
N ASP A 54 -5.93 -3.67 7.35
CA ASP A 54 -5.28 -2.68 6.52
C ASP A 54 -4.52 -3.34 5.38
N VAL A 55 -4.29 -2.60 4.33
CA VAL A 55 -3.65 -3.10 3.13
C VAL A 55 -2.32 -2.42 2.95
N PHE A 56 -1.26 -3.20 2.75
CA PHE A 56 0.05 -2.65 2.46
C PHE A 56 0.26 -2.66 0.94
N ILE A 57 0.72 -1.55 0.39
CA ILE A 57 1.01 -1.45 -1.02
C ILE A 57 2.48 -1.11 -1.18
N PRO A 58 3.27 -2.00 -1.78
CA PRO A 58 4.69 -1.71 -2.01
C PRO A 58 4.86 -0.47 -2.86
N ILE A 59 5.94 0.24 -2.64
CA ILE A 59 6.13 1.51 -3.32
C ILE A 59 6.18 1.38 -4.84
N ASP A 60 6.70 0.28 -5.36
CA ASP A 60 6.77 0.14 -6.81
C ASP A 60 5.43 -0.23 -7.42
N GLU A 61 4.39 -0.44 -6.64
CA GLU A 61 3.07 -0.64 -7.20
C GLU A 61 2.29 0.67 -7.30
N LEU A 62 2.87 1.78 -6.87
CA LEU A 62 2.27 3.07 -7.11
C LEU A 62 2.65 3.45 -8.53
N LYS A 63 1.72 3.31 -9.44
CA LYS A 63 2.01 3.48 -10.85
C LYS A 63 1.98 4.95 -11.30
N ARG A 64 1.16 5.74 -10.68
CA ARG A 64 1.10 7.13 -11.05
C ARG A 64 0.50 7.97 -9.95
N ILE A 65 1.09 9.13 -9.69
CA ILE A 65 0.54 10.06 -8.73
C ILE A 65 0.00 11.23 -9.51
N GLY A 66 -1.30 11.38 -9.50
CA GLY A 66 -1.95 12.45 -10.23
C GLY A 66 -2.32 13.59 -9.34
N GLU A 67 -3.10 14.49 -9.87
CA GLU A 67 -3.50 15.66 -9.12
C GLU A 67 -4.42 15.26 -7.99
N ASP A 68 -5.41 14.45 -8.24
CA ASP A 68 -6.39 14.08 -7.22
C ASP A 68 -6.39 12.62 -6.86
N VAL A 69 -5.71 11.79 -7.62
CA VAL A 69 -5.74 10.36 -7.40
C VAL A 69 -4.35 9.76 -7.49
N ILE A 70 -4.20 8.60 -6.89
CA ILE A 70 -3.00 7.81 -7.01
C ILE A 70 -3.44 6.49 -7.62
N LEU A 71 -2.81 6.08 -8.70
CA LEU A 71 -3.14 4.83 -9.36
C LEU A 71 -2.17 3.76 -8.92
N VAL A 72 -2.71 2.65 -8.46
CA VAL A 72 -1.91 1.50 -8.04
C VAL A 72 -2.41 0.28 -8.79
N LYS A 73 -1.61 -0.77 -8.81
CA LYS A 73 -2.03 -2.00 -9.43
C LYS A 73 -1.69 -3.12 -8.48
N ILE A 74 -2.67 -3.64 -7.79
CA ILE A 74 -2.45 -4.65 -6.78
C ILE A 74 -3.41 -5.81 -6.92
N TYR A 75 -3.00 -6.96 -6.37
CA TYR A 75 -3.83 -8.15 -6.37
C TYR A 75 -3.95 -8.57 -4.91
N LEU A 76 -5.10 -8.31 -4.33
CA LEU A 76 -5.27 -8.44 -2.89
C LEU A 76 -5.24 -9.84 -2.32
N ASN A 77 -5.25 -10.83 -3.17
CA ASN A 77 -5.25 -12.20 -2.69
C ASN A 77 -3.88 -12.84 -2.59
N GLU A 78 -2.84 -12.10 -2.84
CA GLU A 78 -1.53 -12.69 -2.79
C GLU A 78 -0.96 -12.67 -1.39
N PRO A 79 -0.19 -13.66 -1.01
CA PRO A 79 0.33 -13.71 0.35
C PRO A 79 1.45 -12.69 0.57
N VAL A 80 1.65 -12.34 1.83
CA VAL A 80 2.71 -11.43 2.18
C VAL A 80 4.01 -12.18 2.26
N PRO A 81 5.07 -11.72 1.62
CA PRO A 81 6.35 -12.39 1.69
C PRO A 81 6.91 -12.38 3.11
N ALA A 82 7.51 -13.48 3.51
CA ALA A 82 7.98 -13.62 4.86
C ALA A 82 9.07 -12.64 5.25
N GLN A 83 9.87 -12.20 4.30
CA GLN A 83 10.93 -11.29 4.61
C GLN A 83 10.47 -9.89 4.99
N LEU A 84 9.21 -9.61 4.85
CA LEU A 84 8.69 -8.33 5.26
C LEU A 84 7.88 -8.53 6.52
N SER A 85 8.56 -8.93 7.58
CA SER A 85 7.88 -9.37 8.77
C SER A 85 6.91 -8.36 9.37
N LYS A 86 7.26 -7.10 9.33
CA LYS A 86 6.37 -6.12 9.90
C LYS A 86 5.11 -5.95 9.10
N VAL A 87 5.19 -6.06 7.79
CA VAL A 87 4.01 -5.89 6.97
C VAL A 87 3.20 -7.16 6.86
N GLN A 88 3.65 -8.27 7.45
CA GLN A 88 2.83 -9.46 7.45
C GLN A 88 1.56 -9.26 8.26
N SER A 89 1.54 -8.26 9.13
CA SER A 89 0.33 -8.00 9.89
C SER A 89 -0.71 -7.26 9.05
N TYR A 90 -0.34 -6.78 7.85
CA TYR A 90 -1.30 -6.11 7.02
C TYR A 90 -1.93 -7.12 6.06
N ASN A 91 -3.00 -6.71 5.45
CA ASN A 91 -3.65 -7.56 4.51
C ASN A 91 -2.77 -7.64 3.30
N ARG A 92 -2.69 -8.44 2.51
CA ARG A 92 -1.96 -8.75 1.33
C ARG A 92 -1.01 -7.76 0.79
N ILE A 93 0.08 -8.22 0.25
CA ILE A 93 0.98 -7.44 -0.57
C ILE A 93 0.71 -7.86 -1.97
N PRO A 94 0.46 -6.99 -2.84
CA PRO A 94 0.03 -7.28 -4.18
C PRO A 94 1.02 -8.03 -4.97
N LYS A 95 2.13 -7.88 -5.11
CA LYS A 95 2.92 -8.52 -5.99
C LYS A 95 4.03 -8.96 -5.35
N GLU A 96 4.76 -9.63 -5.89
CA GLU A 96 5.81 -10.06 -5.35
C GLU A 96 6.76 -9.16 -4.99
N VAL A 97 7.14 -9.05 -3.80
CA VAL A 97 8.26 -8.39 -3.42
C VAL A 97 9.28 -9.45 -3.53
N LYS A 98 10.31 -9.17 -4.36
CA LYS A 98 11.22 -10.10 -4.65
C LYS A 98 11.89 -10.62 -3.49
N LYS A 99 12.05 -11.83 -3.41
CA LYS A 99 12.71 -12.40 -2.43
C LYS A 99 14.11 -12.23 -2.57
N GLU A 100 14.78 -11.94 -1.60
CA GLU A 100 16.12 -11.79 -1.70
C GLU A 100 16.70 -13.03 -1.48
N ASP A 101 17.50 -13.51 -2.07
CA ASP A 101 18.03 -14.76 -1.84
C ASP A 101 19.26 -14.78 -1.26
#